data_a441a1cef202ab788cdbeaaaa063e7f8
#
_entry.id   a441a1cef202ab788cdbeaaaa063e7f8
#
_cell.length_a   1.000
_cell.length_b   1.000
_cell.length_c   1.000
_cell.angle_alpha   90.00
_cell.angle_beta   90.00
_cell.angle_gamma   90.00
#
_symmetry.space_group_name_H-M   'P 1'
#
loop_
_entity.id
_entity.type
_entity.pdbx_description
1 polymer ?
#
loop_
_entity_poly.entity_id
_entity_poly.type
_entity_poly.pdbx_seq_one_letter_code
_entity_poly.pdbx_strand_id
1 'polypeptide(L)'
;MRETSPLAAHAAVNLADFEKADFIKRQQGVALRNITDFYCRAAGFTPHVILESDNPGTVREFIKAGLGVSFAPRITWHSVGGDHVALVPIATPGCQRYISLSWDENTPLTPPAEELKNYFIKNFKRFAEQYAGINSSM
;
A
#
# COMPACT_ATOMS: atom_id res chain seq x y z
N MET A 1 -4.97 -6.82 7.19
CA MET A 1 -6.07 -7.58 7.82
C MET A 1 -5.77 -7.82 9.28
N ARG A 2 -6.75 -8.24 10.09
CA ARG A 2 -6.52 -8.64 11.49
C ARG A 2 -5.64 -9.90 11.53
N GLU A 3 -4.72 -10.00 12.50
CA GLU A 3 -3.79 -11.16 12.60
C GLU A 3 -4.50 -12.50 12.88
N THR A 4 -5.70 -12.47 13.46
CA THR A 4 -6.51 -13.66 13.71
C THR A 4 -7.26 -14.16 12.46
N SER A 5 -7.15 -13.48 11.32
CA SER A 5 -7.72 -13.95 10.05
C SER A 5 -7.01 -15.22 9.60
N PRO A 6 -7.73 -16.24 9.09
CA PRO A 6 -7.10 -17.44 8.53
C PRO A 6 -6.06 -17.14 7.45
N LEU A 7 -6.28 -16.10 6.65
CA LEU A 7 -5.37 -15.66 5.58
C LEU A 7 -4.11 -14.95 6.12
N ALA A 8 -4.09 -14.53 7.38
CA ALA A 8 -2.95 -13.84 7.96
C ALA A 8 -1.70 -14.72 8.13
N ALA A 9 -1.89 -16.03 8.23
CA ALA A 9 -0.81 -17.02 8.37
C ALA A 9 -0.15 -17.40 7.03
N HIS A 10 -0.69 -16.95 5.90
CA HIS A 10 -0.17 -17.28 4.57
C HIS A 10 1.05 -16.41 4.23
N ALA A 11 2.04 -16.98 3.58
CA ALA A 11 3.20 -16.23 3.06
C ALA A 11 2.80 -15.21 1.99
N ALA A 12 1.74 -15.50 1.23
CA ALA A 12 1.10 -14.61 0.27
C ALA A 12 -0.34 -15.06 0.03
N VAL A 13 -1.20 -14.16 -0.46
CA VAL A 13 -2.62 -14.39 -0.72
C VAL A 13 -2.99 -14.01 -2.15
N ASN A 14 -4.06 -14.59 -2.66
CA ASN A 14 -4.71 -14.12 -3.89
C ASN A 14 -5.72 -13.03 -3.54
N LEU A 15 -5.75 -11.97 -4.32
CA LEU A 15 -6.69 -10.88 -4.07
C LEU A 15 -8.16 -11.34 -4.21
N ALA A 16 -8.43 -12.32 -5.07
CA ALA A 16 -9.75 -12.94 -5.22
C ALA A 16 -10.29 -13.58 -3.92
N ASP A 17 -9.41 -14.01 -3.00
CA ASP A 17 -9.81 -14.58 -1.71
C ASP A 17 -10.55 -13.57 -0.82
N PHE A 18 -10.48 -12.29 -1.19
CA PHE A 18 -11.13 -11.17 -0.48
C PHE A 18 -12.42 -10.67 -1.16
N GLU A 19 -12.95 -11.36 -2.16
CA GLU A 19 -14.17 -10.96 -2.87
C GLU A 19 -15.33 -10.64 -1.92
N LYS A 20 -15.48 -11.42 -0.85
CA LYS A 20 -16.55 -11.28 0.15
C LYS A 20 -16.14 -10.49 1.39
N ALA A 21 -14.93 -9.92 1.39
CA ALA A 21 -14.45 -9.15 2.54
C ALA A 21 -15.00 -7.72 2.54
N ASP A 22 -15.19 -7.18 3.73
CA ASP A 22 -15.42 -5.76 3.93
C ASP A 22 -14.13 -4.97 3.79
N PHE A 23 -14.14 -3.94 2.96
CA PHE A 23 -12.97 -3.11 2.69
C PHE A 23 -13.05 -1.76 3.38
N ILE A 24 -11.93 -1.38 3.99
CA ILE A 24 -11.64 -0.02 4.42
C ILE A 24 -10.70 0.59 3.39
N LYS A 25 -11.13 1.62 2.67
CA LYS A 25 -10.38 2.18 1.53
C LYS A 25 -10.07 3.66 1.71
N ARG A 26 -9.22 4.18 0.82
CA ARG A 26 -8.99 5.62 0.69
C ARG A 26 -10.21 6.28 0.05
N GLN A 27 -10.37 7.58 0.26
CA GLN A 27 -11.44 8.35 -0.39
C GLN A 27 -11.33 8.31 -1.91
N GLN A 28 -12.45 8.51 -2.58
CA GLN A 28 -12.48 8.59 -4.04
C GLN A 28 -11.64 9.77 -4.55
N GLY A 29 -11.10 9.64 -5.77
CA GLY A 29 -10.24 10.65 -6.37
C GLY A 29 -8.76 10.56 -5.98
N VAL A 30 -8.41 9.81 -4.96
CA VAL A 30 -7.01 9.58 -4.57
C VAL A 30 -6.40 8.48 -5.47
N ALA A 31 -5.19 8.70 -5.98
CA ALA A 31 -4.52 7.77 -6.89
C ALA A 31 -4.42 6.33 -6.33
N LEU A 32 -4.16 6.18 -5.03
CA LEU A 32 -4.11 4.87 -4.39
C LEU A 32 -5.48 4.18 -4.39
N ARG A 33 -6.59 4.90 -4.28
CA ARG A 33 -7.94 4.34 -4.39
C ARG A 33 -8.17 3.77 -5.79
N ASN A 34 -7.88 4.54 -6.83
CA ASN A 34 -8.09 4.14 -8.21
C ASN A 34 -7.28 2.88 -8.57
N ILE A 35 -6.01 2.82 -8.14
CA ILE A 35 -5.15 1.67 -8.41
C ILE A 35 -5.61 0.41 -7.68
N THR A 36 -6.07 0.52 -6.44
CA THR A 36 -6.59 -0.62 -5.68
C THR A 36 -7.95 -1.10 -6.19
N ASP A 37 -8.80 -0.20 -6.70
CA ASP A 37 -10.05 -0.57 -7.37
C ASP A 37 -9.77 -1.27 -8.70
N PHE A 38 -8.76 -0.83 -9.44
CA PHE A 38 -8.28 -1.51 -10.65
C PHE A 38 -7.87 -2.96 -10.35
N TYR A 39 -7.06 -3.19 -9.30
CA TYR A 39 -6.62 -4.55 -8.95
C TYR A 39 -7.76 -5.44 -8.47
N CYS A 40 -8.73 -4.93 -7.74
CA CYS A 40 -9.92 -5.70 -7.36
C CYS A 40 -10.70 -6.15 -8.62
N ARG A 41 -10.91 -5.22 -9.57
CA ARG A 41 -11.54 -5.58 -10.84
C ARG A 41 -10.72 -6.60 -11.65
N ALA A 42 -9.41 -6.46 -11.69
CA ALA A 42 -8.53 -7.44 -12.33
C ALA A 42 -8.56 -8.83 -11.65
N ALA A 43 -8.88 -8.87 -10.35
CA ALA A 43 -9.11 -10.09 -9.61
C ALA A 43 -10.57 -10.63 -9.74
N GLY A 44 -11.42 -9.97 -10.52
CA GLY A 44 -12.78 -10.42 -10.85
C GLY A 44 -13.88 -9.89 -9.95
N PHE A 45 -13.63 -8.94 -9.05
CA PHE A 45 -14.66 -8.43 -8.14
C PHE A 45 -14.62 -6.90 -7.95
N THR A 46 -15.74 -6.37 -7.45
CA THR A 46 -15.83 -4.99 -6.95
C THR A 46 -15.82 -5.03 -5.43
N PRO A 47 -14.91 -4.33 -4.75
CA PRO A 47 -14.82 -4.41 -3.30
C PRO A 47 -16.04 -3.79 -2.61
N HIS A 48 -16.57 -4.47 -1.61
CA HIS A 48 -17.59 -3.91 -0.72
C HIS A 48 -16.93 -2.96 0.26
N VAL A 49 -17.07 -1.65 0.02
CA VAL A 49 -16.42 -0.60 0.83
C VAL A 49 -17.37 -0.17 1.94
N ILE A 50 -17.02 -0.47 3.19
CA ILE A 50 -17.81 -0.10 4.37
C ILE A 50 -17.36 1.19 5.02
N LEU A 51 -16.08 1.55 4.86
CA LEU A 51 -15.50 2.77 5.44
C LEU A 51 -14.45 3.36 4.50
N GLU A 52 -14.37 4.69 4.51
CA GLU A 52 -13.32 5.42 3.81
C GLU A 52 -12.53 6.29 4.77
N SER A 53 -11.20 6.23 4.69
CA SER A 53 -10.30 7.06 5.49
C SER A 53 -8.97 7.28 4.79
N ASP A 54 -8.49 8.51 4.82
CA ASP A 54 -7.16 8.86 4.31
C ASP A 54 -6.08 8.85 5.40
N ASN A 55 -6.46 8.61 6.64
CA ASN A 55 -5.52 8.49 7.76
C ASN A 55 -5.10 7.03 7.97
N PRO A 56 -3.81 6.67 7.79
CA PRO A 56 -3.32 5.30 7.98
C PRO A 56 -3.54 4.76 9.40
N GLY A 57 -3.42 5.61 10.42
CA GLY A 57 -3.63 5.24 11.81
C GLY A 57 -5.10 4.84 12.07
N THR A 58 -6.04 5.62 11.55
CA THR A 58 -7.47 5.32 11.63
C THR A 58 -7.81 3.99 10.93
N VAL A 59 -7.26 3.77 9.73
CA VAL A 59 -7.43 2.51 8.99
C VAL A 59 -6.92 1.33 9.81
N ARG A 60 -5.74 1.48 10.46
CA ARG A 60 -5.18 0.46 11.33
C ARG A 60 -6.11 0.10 12.48
N GLU A 61 -6.63 1.10 13.20
CA GLU A 61 -7.53 0.85 14.35
C GLU A 61 -8.83 0.15 13.90
N PHE A 62 -9.38 0.48 12.76
CA PHE A 62 -10.53 -0.23 12.22
C PHE A 62 -10.22 -1.69 11.88
N ILE A 63 -9.04 -1.96 11.33
CA ILE A 63 -8.60 -3.34 11.05
C ILE A 63 -8.41 -4.11 12.38
N LYS A 64 -7.80 -3.50 13.40
CA LYS A 64 -7.65 -4.09 14.74
C LYS A 64 -9.01 -4.44 15.35
N ALA A 65 -9.99 -3.57 15.20
CA ALA A 65 -11.37 -3.81 15.62
C ALA A 65 -12.09 -4.93 14.85
N GLY A 66 -11.47 -5.43 13.76
CA GLY A 66 -12.04 -6.51 12.95
C GLY A 66 -13.09 -6.04 11.95
N LEU A 67 -13.17 -4.74 11.66
CA LEU A 67 -14.19 -4.18 10.76
C LEU A 67 -13.95 -4.52 9.29
N GLY A 68 -12.73 -4.92 8.91
CA GLY A 68 -12.47 -5.26 7.53
C GLY A 68 -10.99 -5.37 7.18
N VAL A 69 -10.70 -5.29 5.89
CA VAL A 69 -9.35 -5.36 5.32
C VAL A 69 -9.03 -4.07 4.56
N SER A 70 -7.74 -3.79 4.36
CA SER A 70 -7.30 -2.64 3.57
C SER A 70 -6.03 -2.96 2.79
N PHE A 71 -5.82 -2.22 1.71
CA PHE A 71 -4.54 -2.21 1.02
C PHE A 71 -3.54 -1.32 1.78
N ALA A 72 -2.35 -1.85 2.00
CA ALA A 72 -1.24 -1.13 2.61
C ALA A 72 -0.04 -1.10 1.65
N PRO A 73 0.35 0.07 1.12
CA PRO A 73 1.55 0.17 0.32
C PRO A 73 2.78 -0.12 1.19
N ARG A 74 3.49 -1.19 0.87
CA ARG A 74 4.57 -1.75 1.68
C ARG A 74 5.64 -0.72 2.10
N ILE A 75 6.09 0.13 1.17
CA ILE A 75 7.16 1.09 1.44
C ILE A 75 6.69 2.23 2.33
N THR A 76 5.47 2.75 2.10
CA THR A 76 5.00 3.96 2.80
C THR A 76 4.19 3.66 4.07
N TRP A 77 3.76 2.41 4.25
CA TRP A 77 2.95 1.98 5.37
C TRP A 77 3.60 0.84 6.16
N HIS A 78 4.93 0.75 6.12
CA HIS A 78 5.68 -0.29 6.84
C HIS A 78 5.38 -0.33 8.35
N SER A 79 5.02 0.81 8.95
CA SER A 79 4.65 0.90 10.38
C SER A 79 3.19 0.53 10.68
N VAL A 80 2.38 0.19 9.67
CA VAL A 80 0.96 -0.17 9.88
C VAL A 80 0.81 -1.60 10.38
N GLY A 81 1.77 -2.48 10.12
CA GLY A 81 1.81 -3.84 10.66
C GLY A 81 2.17 -3.88 12.14
N GLY A 82 1.99 -5.04 12.78
CA GLY A 82 2.17 -5.25 14.21
C GLY A 82 0.90 -4.88 15.03
N ASP A 83 0.94 -5.13 16.34
CA ASP A 83 -0.20 -4.89 17.25
C ASP A 83 -1.54 -5.39 16.69
N HIS A 84 -1.64 -6.69 16.43
CA HIS A 84 -2.84 -7.36 15.93
C HIS A 84 -3.24 -7.08 14.47
N VAL A 85 -2.36 -6.47 13.67
CA VAL A 85 -2.56 -6.27 12.22
C VAL A 85 -1.49 -7.02 11.43
N ALA A 86 -1.91 -7.99 10.62
CA ALA A 86 -1.06 -8.70 9.70
C ALA A 86 -0.98 -7.97 8.34
N LEU A 87 0.24 -7.82 7.83
CA LEU A 87 0.52 -7.40 6.45
C LEU A 87 0.92 -8.64 5.65
N VAL A 88 0.12 -9.01 4.68
CA VAL A 88 0.36 -10.18 3.84
C VAL A 88 0.51 -9.74 2.39
N PRO A 89 1.56 -10.18 1.67
CA PRO A 89 1.75 -9.88 0.26
C PRO A 89 0.60 -10.42 -0.60
N ILE A 90 0.23 -9.68 -1.64
CA ILE A 90 -0.72 -10.15 -2.66
C ILE A 90 0.10 -10.75 -3.80
N ALA A 91 -0.09 -12.06 -4.07
CA ALA A 91 0.61 -12.77 -5.14
C ALA A 91 -0.07 -12.57 -6.49
N THR A 92 -1.40 -12.60 -6.52
CA THR A 92 -2.20 -12.53 -7.76
C THR A 92 -3.43 -11.62 -7.57
N PRO A 93 -3.64 -10.63 -8.47
CA PRO A 93 -2.67 -10.12 -9.43
C PRO A 93 -1.48 -9.47 -8.73
N GLY A 94 -0.31 -9.42 -9.38
CA GLY A 94 0.85 -8.71 -8.83
C GLY A 94 0.54 -7.22 -8.69
N CYS A 95 0.31 -6.76 -7.46
CA CYS A 95 -0.10 -5.40 -7.17
C CYS A 95 1.12 -4.47 -7.06
N GLN A 96 1.24 -3.54 -7.99
CA GLN A 96 2.35 -2.59 -8.06
C GLN A 96 1.83 -1.16 -8.18
N ARG A 97 2.61 -0.21 -7.70
CA ARG A 97 2.41 1.21 -7.98
C ARG A 97 3.74 1.89 -8.25
N TYR A 98 3.73 2.90 -9.07
CA TYR A 98 4.88 3.75 -9.32
C TYR A 98 4.86 4.96 -8.38
N ILE A 99 6.03 5.34 -7.90
CA ILE A 99 6.28 6.62 -7.23
C ILE A 99 7.26 7.35 -8.14
N SER A 100 6.88 8.53 -8.62
CA SER A 100 7.66 9.30 -9.57
C SER A 100 8.13 10.61 -8.95
N LEU A 101 9.34 11.02 -9.30
CA LEU A 101 9.84 12.37 -9.11
C LEU A 101 9.67 13.11 -10.45
N SER A 102 8.95 14.22 -10.43
CA SER A 102 8.69 15.00 -11.65
C SER A 102 9.12 16.45 -11.43
N TRP A 103 9.64 17.07 -12.47
CA TRP A 103 9.98 18.49 -12.51
C TRP A 103 9.70 19.03 -13.91
N ASP A 104 9.54 20.34 -14.03
CA ASP A 104 9.39 21.02 -15.33
C ASP A 104 10.78 21.29 -15.91
N GLU A 105 11.02 20.79 -17.12
CA GLU A 105 12.28 21.00 -17.84
C GLU A 105 12.47 22.45 -18.30
N ASN A 106 11.39 23.20 -18.49
CA ASN A 106 11.42 24.57 -18.97
C ASN A 106 11.56 25.61 -17.84
N THR A 107 11.43 25.18 -16.60
CA THR A 107 11.52 26.06 -15.43
C THR A 107 12.79 25.71 -14.63
N PRO A 108 13.77 26.60 -14.53
CA PRO A 108 14.97 26.34 -13.73
C PRO A 108 14.61 26.06 -12.27
N LEU A 109 15.12 24.95 -11.75
CA LEU A 109 14.98 24.63 -10.34
C LEU A 109 15.80 25.60 -9.50
N THR A 110 15.31 25.95 -8.33
CA THR A 110 16.13 26.65 -7.32
C THR A 110 17.27 25.75 -6.85
N PRO A 111 18.41 26.31 -6.39
CA PRO A 111 19.53 25.48 -5.92
C PRO A 111 19.13 24.39 -4.90
N PRO A 112 18.30 24.67 -3.88
CA PRO A 112 17.84 23.62 -2.96
C PRO A 112 17.00 22.53 -3.64
N ALA A 113 16.15 22.89 -4.62
CA ALA A 113 15.32 21.92 -5.35
C ALA A 113 16.18 21.03 -6.26
N GLU A 114 17.22 21.59 -6.89
CA GLU A 114 18.18 20.82 -7.69
C GLU A 114 18.96 19.83 -6.82
N GLU A 115 19.41 20.27 -5.65
CA GLU A 115 20.11 19.42 -4.69
C GLU A 115 19.21 18.28 -4.20
N LEU A 116 17.95 18.56 -3.86
CA LEU A 116 16.96 17.57 -3.46
C LEU A 116 16.70 16.55 -4.58
N LYS A 117 16.51 16.98 -5.82
CA LYS A 117 16.37 16.12 -6.99
C LYS A 117 17.56 15.17 -7.11
N ASN A 118 18.77 15.69 -7.06
CA ASN A 118 19.98 14.90 -7.20
C ASN A 118 20.16 13.91 -6.03
N TYR A 119 19.78 14.31 -4.82
CA TYR A 119 19.77 13.44 -3.66
C TYR A 119 18.81 12.26 -3.85
N PHE A 120 17.59 12.51 -4.32
CA PHE A 120 16.63 11.45 -4.60
C PHE A 120 17.11 10.51 -5.70
N ILE A 121 17.60 11.04 -6.84
CA ILE A 121 18.12 10.22 -7.94
C ILE A 121 19.24 9.31 -7.44
N LYS A 122 20.17 9.85 -6.65
CA LYS A 122 21.33 9.11 -6.14
C LYS A 122 20.98 8.05 -5.11
N ASN A 123 19.98 8.31 -4.26
CA ASN A 123 19.72 7.49 -3.07
C ASN A 123 18.47 6.61 -3.19
N PHE A 124 17.59 6.86 -4.16
CA PHE A 124 16.29 6.18 -4.24
C PHE A 124 16.44 4.65 -4.33
N LYS A 125 17.37 4.17 -5.13
CA LYS A 125 17.64 2.73 -5.26
C LYS A 125 18.01 2.11 -3.92
N ARG A 126 18.89 2.75 -3.17
CA ARG A 126 19.30 2.28 -1.82
C ARG A 126 18.12 2.24 -0.85
N PHE A 127 17.26 3.27 -0.85
CA PHE A 127 16.06 3.27 -0.02
C PHE A 127 15.07 2.16 -0.45
N ALA A 128 14.84 2.00 -1.76
CA ALA A 128 13.97 0.95 -2.26
C ALA A 128 14.48 -0.45 -1.88
N GLU A 129 15.77 -0.70 -1.97
CA GLU A 129 16.40 -1.97 -1.58
C GLU A 129 16.32 -2.22 -0.06
N GLN A 130 16.53 -1.20 0.76
CA GLN A 130 16.41 -1.28 2.22
C GLN A 130 15.00 -1.74 2.64
N TYR A 131 13.97 -1.22 1.99
CA TYR A 131 12.57 -1.61 2.26
C TYR A 131 12.15 -2.89 1.53
N ALA A 132 12.84 -3.28 0.45
CA ALA A 132 12.61 -4.56 -0.22
C ALA A 132 13.14 -5.74 0.61
N GLY A 133 14.26 -5.57 1.32
CA GLY A 133 14.92 -6.60 2.11
C GLY A 133 14.24 -6.99 3.42
N ILE A 134 13.29 -6.21 3.92
CA ILE A 134 12.67 -6.46 5.24
C ILE A 134 11.81 -7.75 5.27
N ASN A 135 11.48 -8.35 4.14
CA ASN A 135 10.69 -9.59 4.07
C ASN A 135 11.49 -10.86 3.68
N SER A 136 12.82 -10.82 3.68
CA SER A 136 13.63 -12.02 3.43
C SER A 136 14.14 -12.67 4.73
N SER A 137 13.66 -12.18 5.89
CA SER A 137 14.16 -12.60 7.22
C SER A 137 13.02 -12.85 8.21
N MET A 138 11.90 -13.45 7.76
CA MET A 138 10.94 -14.10 8.65
C MET A 138 10.49 -15.43 8.04
#